data_ae8d4d1ba0507e8ebd1afaa2d0f732a4
#
_entry.id   ae8d4d1ba0507e8ebd1afaa2d0f732a4
#
_cell.length_a   1.000
_cell.length_b   1.000
_cell.length_c   1.000
_cell.angle_alpha   90.00
_cell.angle_beta   90.00
_cell.angle_gamma   90.00
#
_symmetry.space_group_name_H-M   'P 1'
#
loop_
_entity.id
_entity.type
_entity.pdbx_description
1 polymer ?
#
loop_
_entity_poly.entity_id
_entity_poly.type
_entity_poly.pdbx_seq_one_letter_code
_entity_poly.pdbx_strand_id
1 'polypeptide(L)'
;MMAIPATIAKWTILPIVNFFSTTVDEAGERGLFLATSARYPPSRPKTGFVGVELPQGLEVATSSVVKDGVSNGVYRLDALDDSAPDGDVLPRYRLDDVGKTIWEETQAVWDRALGRAA
;
A
#
# COMPACT_ATOMS: atom_id res chain seq x y z
N MET A 1 22.82 -0.06 -33.21
CA MET A 1 22.22 -0.55 -31.96
C MET A 1 21.92 -2.04 -32.14
N MET A 2 22.70 -2.92 -31.53
CA MET A 2 22.48 -4.38 -31.64
C MET A 2 21.26 -4.75 -30.86
N ALA A 3 20.20 -5.22 -31.49
CA ALA A 3 19.04 -5.81 -30.82
C ALA A 3 19.47 -7.14 -30.21
N ILE A 4 19.47 -7.24 -28.89
CA ILE A 4 19.69 -8.51 -28.20
C ILE A 4 18.49 -9.41 -28.56
N PRO A 5 18.73 -10.61 -29.15
CA PRO A 5 17.62 -11.48 -29.52
C PRO A 5 16.85 -11.86 -28.28
N ALA A 6 15.50 -11.79 -28.35
CA ALA A 6 14.58 -12.01 -27.25
C ALA A 6 14.84 -13.33 -26.49
N THR A 7 15.39 -14.32 -27.19
CA THR A 7 15.78 -15.62 -26.63
C THR A 7 16.93 -15.50 -25.62
N ILE A 8 17.95 -14.70 -25.92
CA ILE A 8 19.09 -14.50 -25.00
C ILE A 8 18.63 -13.71 -23.78
N ALA A 9 17.81 -12.66 -23.97
CA ALA A 9 17.24 -11.89 -22.88
C ALA A 9 16.40 -12.78 -21.93
N LYS A 10 15.63 -13.71 -22.48
CA LYS A 10 14.81 -14.63 -21.69
C LYS A 10 15.67 -15.57 -20.83
N TRP A 11 16.75 -16.10 -21.37
CA TRP A 11 17.59 -17.07 -20.67
C TRP A 11 18.57 -16.45 -19.67
N THR A 12 18.93 -15.19 -19.82
CA THR A 12 19.88 -14.49 -18.94
C THR A 12 19.20 -13.57 -17.94
N ILE A 13 18.18 -12.83 -18.35
CA ILE A 13 17.52 -11.82 -17.50
C ILE A 13 16.48 -12.45 -16.57
N LEU A 14 15.70 -13.43 -17.08
CA LEU A 14 14.65 -14.07 -16.25
C LEU A 14 15.18 -14.75 -14.98
N PRO A 15 16.26 -15.54 -15.01
CA PRO A 15 16.79 -16.13 -13.77
C PRO A 15 17.31 -15.06 -12.79
N ILE A 16 17.88 -13.97 -13.29
CA ILE A 16 18.35 -12.87 -12.45
C ILE A 16 17.15 -12.16 -11.80
N VAL A 17 16.12 -11.85 -12.56
CA VAL A 17 14.90 -11.23 -12.05
C VAL A 17 14.22 -12.15 -11.04
N ASN A 18 14.10 -13.44 -11.31
CA ASN A 18 13.53 -14.41 -10.36
C ASN A 18 14.30 -14.50 -9.05
N PHE A 19 15.63 -14.36 -9.11
CA PHE A 19 16.46 -14.41 -7.90
C PHE A 19 16.21 -13.20 -6.98
N PHE A 20 15.90 -12.03 -7.55
CA PHE A 20 15.63 -10.81 -6.81
C PHE A 20 14.13 -10.52 -6.60
N SER A 21 13.25 -11.32 -7.18
CA SER A 21 11.80 -11.12 -7.02
C SER A 21 11.29 -11.81 -5.76
N THR A 22 10.35 -11.16 -5.11
CA THR A 22 9.59 -11.76 -4.00
C THR A 22 8.83 -12.98 -4.51
N THR A 23 8.91 -14.10 -3.80
CA THR A 23 8.13 -15.29 -4.13
C THR A 23 6.65 -15.08 -3.86
N VAL A 24 5.78 -15.89 -4.48
CA VAL A 24 4.32 -15.80 -4.25
C VAL A 24 3.98 -16.10 -2.79
N ASP A 25 4.66 -17.07 -2.18
CA ASP A 25 4.46 -17.43 -0.78
C ASP A 25 4.87 -16.27 0.15
N GLU A 26 6.03 -15.67 -0.07
CA GLU A 26 6.49 -14.51 0.67
C GLU A 26 5.54 -13.30 0.51
N ALA A 27 5.07 -13.05 -0.70
CA ALA A 27 4.08 -12.00 -0.92
C ALA A 27 2.76 -12.27 -0.19
N GLY A 28 2.34 -13.54 -0.14
CA GLY A 28 1.17 -13.98 0.61
C GLY A 28 1.34 -13.80 2.12
N GLU A 29 2.47 -14.21 2.66
CA GLU A 29 2.81 -14.03 4.09
C GLU A 29 2.84 -12.57 4.49
N ARG A 30 3.47 -11.71 3.68
CA ARG A 30 3.48 -10.25 3.89
C ARG A 30 2.08 -9.66 3.86
N GLY A 31 1.26 -10.03 2.88
CA GLY A 31 -0.13 -9.59 2.79
C GLY A 31 -0.96 -10.02 4.01
N LEU A 32 -0.77 -11.26 4.48
CA LEU A 32 -1.43 -11.76 5.69
C LEU A 32 -0.98 -10.99 6.93
N PHE A 33 0.31 -10.76 7.09
CA PHE A 33 0.86 -9.97 8.19
C PHE A 33 0.29 -8.54 8.21
N LEU A 34 0.22 -7.87 7.08
CA LEU A 34 -0.35 -6.52 6.96
C LEU A 34 -1.84 -6.49 7.36
N ALA A 35 -2.58 -7.53 7.02
CA ALA A 35 -4.03 -7.60 7.28
C ALA A 35 -4.38 -8.01 8.71
N THR A 36 -3.53 -8.77 9.39
CA THR A 36 -3.86 -9.40 10.68
C THR A 36 -3.04 -8.90 11.86
N SER A 37 -1.89 -8.28 11.60
CA SER A 37 -0.97 -7.83 12.63
C SER A 37 -1.51 -6.65 13.44
N ALA A 38 -1.25 -6.63 14.73
CA ALA A 38 -1.48 -5.47 15.59
C ALA A 38 -0.57 -4.27 15.27
N ARG A 39 0.37 -4.40 14.33
CA ARG A 39 1.27 -3.32 13.89
C ARG A 39 0.53 -2.18 13.19
N TYR A 40 -0.57 -2.49 12.47
CA TYR A 40 -1.32 -1.55 11.65
C TYR A 40 -2.78 -1.43 12.10
N PRO A 41 -3.03 -0.83 13.27
CA PRO A 41 -4.38 -0.74 13.79
C PRO A 41 -5.26 0.16 12.91
N PRO A 42 -6.54 -0.19 12.72
CA PRO A 42 -7.49 0.65 11.99
C PRO A 42 -7.72 1.98 12.73
N SER A 43 -8.16 3.01 12.02
CA SER A 43 -8.42 4.35 12.58
C SER A 43 -9.43 4.33 13.74
N ARG A 44 -10.39 3.42 13.67
CA ARG A 44 -11.41 3.20 14.71
C ARG A 44 -11.53 1.71 14.95
N PRO A 45 -10.69 1.15 15.83
CA PRO A 45 -10.81 -0.26 16.16
C PRO A 45 -12.20 -0.53 16.74
N LYS A 46 -12.91 -1.49 16.18
CA LYS A 46 -14.13 -2.00 16.79
C LYS A 46 -13.76 -2.62 18.14
N THR A 47 -14.65 -2.48 19.12
CA THR A 47 -14.47 -3.13 20.41
C THR A 47 -14.22 -4.63 20.20
N GLY A 48 -13.10 -5.13 20.71
CA GLY A 48 -12.70 -6.54 20.54
C GLY A 48 -11.78 -6.81 19.35
N PHE A 49 -11.36 -5.79 18.56
CA PHE A 49 -10.30 -5.99 17.58
C PHE A 49 -8.96 -6.19 18.32
N VAL A 50 -8.46 -7.41 18.26
CA VAL A 50 -7.13 -7.76 18.73
C VAL A 50 -6.41 -8.36 17.53
N GLY A 51 -5.47 -7.62 16.96
CA GLY A 51 -4.59 -8.15 15.93
C GLY A 51 -3.65 -9.22 16.51
N VAL A 52 -2.96 -9.93 15.63
CA VAL A 52 -1.90 -10.84 16.06
C VAL A 52 -0.83 -10.06 16.81
N GLU A 53 -0.49 -10.54 18.01
CA GLU A 53 0.48 -9.88 18.90
C GLU A 53 1.83 -9.70 18.21
N LEU A 54 2.46 -8.55 18.46
CA LEU A 54 3.74 -8.23 17.85
C LEU A 54 4.88 -8.97 18.56
N PRO A 55 5.84 -9.50 17.79
CA PRO A 55 7.10 -10.00 18.36
C PRO A 55 7.85 -8.91 19.13
N GLN A 56 8.70 -9.33 20.06
CA GLN A 56 9.55 -8.41 20.79
C GLN A 56 10.43 -7.57 19.85
N GLY A 57 10.44 -6.28 20.06
CA GLY A 57 11.24 -5.34 19.25
C GLY A 57 10.50 -4.73 18.05
N LEU A 58 9.28 -5.18 17.75
CA LEU A 58 8.41 -4.57 16.75
C LEU A 58 7.41 -3.63 17.43
N GLU A 59 7.41 -2.37 16.99
CA GLU A 59 6.50 -1.35 17.49
C GLU A 59 5.28 -1.17 16.57
N VAL A 60 4.22 -0.60 17.11
CA VAL A 60 3.05 -0.19 16.33
C VAL A 60 3.47 0.90 15.33
N ALA A 61 3.08 0.73 14.08
CA ALA A 61 3.43 1.66 13.01
C ALA A 61 2.73 3.02 13.19
N THR A 62 3.43 4.07 12.82
CA THR A 62 2.84 5.42 12.78
C THR A 62 2.04 5.59 11.50
N SER A 63 0.76 5.98 11.61
CA SER A 63 -0.05 6.27 10.44
C SER A 63 0.37 7.55 9.73
N SER A 64 0.06 7.64 8.46
CA SER A 64 0.39 8.81 7.61
C SER A 64 -0.16 10.13 8.14
N VAL A 65 -1.31 10.10 8.80
CA VAL A 65 -1.91 11.28 9.43
C VAL A 65 -2.39 10.91 10.82
N VAL A 66 -1.95 11.69 11.80
CA VAL A 66 -2.49 11.68 13.16
C VAL A 66 -3.12 13.03 13.41
N LYS A 67 -4.42 13.07 13.68
CA LYS A 67 -5.16 14.28 14.03
C LYS A 67 -5.78 14.09 15.42
N ASP A 68 -5.50 15.00 16.32
CA ASP A 68 -6.00 14.98 17.70
C ASP A 68 -5.71 13.63 18.41
N GLY A 69 -4.53 13.05 18.16
CA GLY A 69 -4.14 11.75 18.70
C GLY A 69 -4.81 10.53 18.06
N VAL A 70 -5.65 10.75 17.05
CA VAL A 70 -6.33 9.67 16.32
C VAL A 70 -5.63 9.39 14.99
N SER A 71 -5.22 8.14 14.80
CA SER A 71 -4.68 7.65 13.54
C SER A 71 -5.78 7.63 12.47
N ASN A 72 -5.43 7.97 11.23
CA ASN A 72 -6.34 7.81 10.09
C ASN A 72 -6.43 6.36 9.57
N GLY A 73 -5.65 5.43 10.14
CA GLY A 73 -5.61 4.02 9.72
C GLY A 73 -4.97 3.79 8.35
N VAL A 74 -4.30 4.79 7.79
CA VAL A 74 -3.58 4.68 6.52
C VAL A 74 -2.09 4.64 6.80
N TYR A 75 -1.43 3.61 6.33
CA TYR A 75 0.00 3.38 6.51
C TYR A 75 0.70 3.39 5.17
N ARG A 76 1.81 4.09 5.09
CA ARG A 76 2.70 4.03 3.96
C ARG A 76 3.87 3.12 4.30
N LEU A 77 4.10 2.14 3.46
CA LEU A 77 5.13 1.14 3.67
C LEU A 77 6.14 1.17 2.53
N ASP A 78 7.36 0.80 2.82
CA ASP A 78 8.39 0.55 1.83
C ASP A 78 8.37 -0.92 1.34
N ALA A 79 9.36 -1.30 0.55
CA ALA A 79 9.47 -2.66 0.02
C ALA A 79 9.78 -3.74 1.08
N LEU A 80 10.13 -3.33 2.28
CA LEU A 80 10.43 -4.20 3.42
C LEU A 80 9.29 -4.23 4.46
N ASP A 81 8.13 -3.65 4.12
CA ASP A 81 6.98 -3.47 5.01
C ASP A 81 7.29 -2.60 6.24
N ASP A 82 8.27 -1.72 6.15
CA ASP A 82 8.55 -0.72 7.16
C ASP A 82 7.87 0.61 6.85
N SER A 83 7.60 1.38 7.91
CA SER A 83 6.97 2.69 7.75
C SER A 83 7.84 3.63 6.91
N ALA A 84 7.30 4.10 5.81
CA ALA A 84 7.97 5.06 4.93
C ALA A 84 7.45 6.49 5.17
N PRO A 85 8.32 7.50 5.15
CA PRO A 85 7.88 8.90 5.28
C PRO A 85 7.02 9.33 4.08
N ASP A 86 6.05 10.20 4.33
CA ASP A 86 5.13 10.68 3.29
C ASP A 86 5.82 11.54 2.20
N GLY A 87 7.04 12.03 2.46
CA GLY A 87 7.72 12.99 1.58
C GLY A 87 6.95 14.31 1.50
N ASP A 88 7.30 15.14 0.50
CA ASP A 88 6.70 16.47 0.34
C ASP A 88 5.42 16.46 -0.52
N VAL A 89 5.20 15.41 -1.27
CA VAL A 89 4.13 15.33 -2.27
C VAL A 89 2.76 15.05 -1.64
N LEU A 90 2.69 14.05 -0.75
CA LEU A 90 1.42 13.65 -0.13
C LEU A 90 0.80 14.72 0.77
N PRO A 91 1.56 15.44 1.63
CA PRO A 91 1.02 16.57 2.38
C PRO A 91 0.43 17.65 1.49
N ARG A 92 1.08 17.97 0.35
CA ARG A 92 0.60 18.95 -0.61
C ARG A 92 -0.71 18.51 -1.27
N TYR A 93 -0.81 17.26 -1.70
CA TYR A 93 -2.04 16.71 -2.28
C TYR A 93 -3.21 16.71 -1.28
N ARG A 94 -2.94 16.58 0.02
CA ARG A 94 -3.97 16.67 1.05
C ARG A 94 -4.46 18.11 1.22
N LEU A 95 -3.56 19.09 1.15
CA LEU A 95 -3.93 20.52 1.21
C LEU A 95 -4.78 20.94 0.00
N ASP A 96 -4.49 20.39 -1.17
CA ASP A 96 -5.17 20.69 -2.42
C ASP A 96 -6.45 19.83 -2.65
N ASP A 97 -6.88 19.05 -1.66
CA ASP A 97 -8.06 18.14 -1.73
C ASP A 97 -8.05 17.21 -2.95
N VAL A 98 -6.86 16.85 -3.47
CA VAL A 98 -6.71 16.03 -4.68
C VAL A 98 -7.43 14.68 -4.54
N GLY A 99 -7.43 14.07 -3.36
CA GLY A 99 -8.14 12.81 -3.10
C GLY A 99 -9.65 12.92 -3.33
N LYS A 100 -10.26 14.04 -2.92
CA LYS A 100 -11.68 14.33 -3.16
C LYS A 100 -11.96 14.47 -4.65
N THR A 101 -11.16 15.25 -5.35
CA THR A 101 -11.29 15.44 -6.80
C THR A 101 -11.21 14.13 -7.56
N ILE A 102 -10.22 13.28 -7.25
CA ILE A 102 -10.09 11.95 -7.88
C ILE A 102 -11.32 11.07 -7.58
N TRP A 103 -11.84 11.12 -6.37
CA TRP A 103 -13.01 10.32 -6.00
C TRP A 103 -14.28 10.80 -6.75
N GLU A 104 -14.52 12.09 -6.84
CA GLU A 104 -15.64 12.67 -7.57
C GLU A 104 -15.59 12.32 -9.08
N GLU A 105 -14.41 12.43 -9.69
CA GLU A 105 -14.19 12.01 -11.08
C GLU A 105 -14.42 10.51 -11.27
N THR A 106 -13.95 9.69 -10.33
CA THR A 106 -14.17 8.23 -10.38
C THR A 106 -15.66 7.89 -10.33
N GLN A 107 -16.41 8.54 -9.44
CA GLN A 107 -17.87 8.37 -9.37
C GLN A 107 -18.56 8.81 -10.65
N ALA A 108 -18.19 9.95 -11.21
CA ALA A 108 -18.75 10.45 -12.46
C ALA A 108 -18.51 9.48 -13.63
N VAL A 109 -17.31 8.86 -13.69
CA VAL A 109 -17.03 7.81 -14.69
C VAL A 109 -17.90 6.58 -14.49
N TRP A 110 -18.07 6.13 -13.24
CA TRP A 110 -18.93 4.99 -12.94
C TRP A 110 -20.39 5.25 -13.28
N ASP A 111 -20.93 6.40 -12.90
CA ASP A 111 -22.31 6.76 -13.18
C ASP A 111 -22.58 6.82 -14.69
N ARG A 112 -21.62 7.35 -15.45
CA ARG A 112 -21.68 7.37 -16.93
C ARG A 112 -21.63 5.95 -17.49
N ALA A 113 -20.75 5.09 -17.02
CA ALA A 113 -20.61 3.72 -17.49
C ALA A 113 -21.83 2.85 -17.15
N LEU A 114 -22.48 3.11 -16.01
CA LEU A 114 -23.67 2.40 -15.55
C LEU A 114 -24.99 3.01 -16.04
N GLY A 115 -24.94 4.07 -16.86
CA GLY A 115 -26.12 4.79 -17.32
C GLY A 115 -26.92 5.50 -16.22
N ARG A 116 -26.27 5.83 -15.10
CA ARG A 116 -26.88 6.54 -13.97
C ARG A 116 -26.71 8.05 -14.03
N ALA A 117 -25.91 8.55 -14.97
CA ALA A 117 -25.78 9.97 -15.20
C ALA A 117 -27.09 10.49 -15.80
N ALA A 118 -27.77 11.33 -15.04
CA ALA A 118 -28.93 12.06 -15.47
C ALA A 118 -28.53 13.20 -16.44
#